data_1d6e2550b64f71982688d5333702806e
#
_entry.id   1d6e2550b64f71982688d5333702806e
#
_cell.length_a   1.000
_cell.length_b   1.000
_cell.length_c   1.000
_cell.angle_alpha   90.00
_cell.angle_beta   90.00
_cell.angle_gamma   90.00
#
_symmetry.space_group_name_H-M   'P 1'
#
loop_
_entity.id
_entity.type
_entity.pdbx_description
1 polymer ?
#
loop_
_entity_poly.entity_id
_entity_poly.type
_entity_poly.pdbx_seq_one_letter_code
_entity_poly.pdbx_strand_id
1 'polypeptide(L)'
;MLNRYSLWKYLLVLAVILVGMFYAAPNLYAPDPALQITGESSAQVIDQRTVDRATAALEEAGILFFGEEIAPDGRNALVRLRDREQQLQAQALVSRALGDGFIIALNLAQTTPDWLSDFGAQPMKLGLDLSGGVHFKLEVDIQAAVERRMEYYETAIKRALREERIRGFVAIDGDKRVESRFRTEELRERARAIIVENHPELALDRVDEDDSWNLFAIMTEQTIAEIIDDSVSQNLTTLRNRVNELGVSEPLVQRQGNNRIVVELPGIQDTAEAKRILGKVANLEFRLVANMDAPASEKQRFEYRSEDRAGMSEWLERDLIITGEHVSNAQASFDQNGRPNVQISLDGEGGTMMSRATRNNVKRRMGVLFIERKYRTRYEVQEDGTELAVKIPYDEKKLLTAPVIQQALGAQFQITGLDSPMEASELALMLRAGALAAPISFVEERTVGPSLGAENLRLGVKSVQMGLALVVIFMVLYYRVFGIAAVIALSCNLMLLVAFMSLIGATLTLPGIAGIVLTVGM
;
A
#
# COMPACT_ATOMS: atom_id res chain seq x y z
N MET A 1 -15.36 31.68 52.14
CA MET A 1 -16.55 30.99 51.61
C MET A 1 -16.06 29.72 50.89
N LEU A 2 -16.37 28.55 51.46
CA LEU A 2 -16.08 27.29 50.81
C LEU A 2 -16.96 27.20 49.52
N ASN A 3 -16.33 27.15 48.36
CA ASN A 3 -16.99 27.05 47.08
C ASN A 3 -17.69 25.66 47.01
N ARG A 4 -19.01 25.60 47.29
CA ARG A 4 -19.77 24.37 47.30
C ARG A 4 -20.21 24.08 45.84
N TYR A 5 -19.43 23.25 45.14
CA TYR A 5 -19.89 22.68 43.86
C TYR A 5 -21.07 21.73 44.10
N SER A 6 -22.01 21.69 43.16
CA SER A 6 -23.11 20.73 43.20
C SER A 6 -22.57 19.30 43.05
N LEU A 7 -23.15 18.33 43.71
CA LEU A 7 -22.72 16.93 43.80
C LEU A 7 -22.48 16.32 42.42
N TRP A 8 -23.29 16.68 41.42
CA TRP A 8 -23.13 16.16 40.05
C TRP A 8 -21.79 16.54 39.41
N LYS A 9 -21.18 17.68 39.75
CA LYS A 9 -19.88 18.11 39.26
C LYS A 9 -18.74 17.24 39.81
N TYR A 10 -18.82 16.84 41.07
CA TYR A 10 -17.87 15.89 41.64
C TYR A 10 -17.99 14.52 41.04
N LEU A 11 -19.23 14.06 40.80
CA LEU A 11 -19.49 12.79 40.12
C LEU A 11 -18.97 12.80 38.68
N LEU A 12 -19.15 13.90 37.95
CA LEU A 12 -18.64 14.07 36.61
C LEU A 12 -17.11 14.01 36.56
N VAL A 13 -16.43 14.75 37.44
CA VAL A 13 -14.94 14.71 37.53
C VAL A 13 -14.46 13.32 37.88
N LEU A 14 -15.10 12.64 38.83
CA LEU A 14 -14.77 11.26 39.20
C LEU A 14 -14.96 10.31 38.02
N ALA A 15 -16.07 10.45 37.29
CA ALA A 15 -16.34 9.64 36.11
C ALA A 15 -15.27 9.83 35.02
N VAL A 16 -14.87 11.09 34.74
CA VAL A 16 -13.80 11.38 33.76
C VAL A 16 -12.47 10.75 34.19
N ILE A 17 -12.13 10.82 35.49
CA ILE A 17 -10.90 10.20 36.01
C ILE A 17 -10.96 8.68 35.88
N LEU A 18 -12.09 8.05 36.21
CA LEU A 18 -12.25 6.61 36.10
C LEU A 18 -12.18 6.12 34.63
N VAL A 19 -12.83 6.83 33.71
CA VAL A 19 -12.73 6.56 32.28
C VAL A 19 -11.30 6.76 31.79
N GLY A 20 -10.63 7.84 32.20
CA GLY A 20 -9.23 8.08 31.88
C GLY A 20 -8.32 6.96 32.40
N MET A 21 -8.53 6.50 33.63
CA MET A 21 -7.78 5.39 34.20
C MET A 21 -7.99 4.09 33.40
N PHE A 22 -9.23 3.83 32.99
CA PHE A 22 -9.56 2.66 32.17
C PHE A 22 -8.82 2.64 30.83
N TYR A 23 -8.84 3.76 30.08
CA TYR A 23 -8.17 3.87 28.79
C TYR A 23 -6.64 4.06 28.90
N ALA A 24 -6.11 4.51 30.03
CA ALA A 24 -4.67 4.56 30.28
C ALA A 24 -4.08 3.22 30.72
N ALA A 25 -4.89 2.34 31.34
CA ALA A 25 -4.45 1.07 31.93
C ALA A 25 -3.70 0.13 30.94
N PRO A 26 -4.10 0.00 29.66
CA PRO A 26 -3.38 -0.84 28.68
C PRO A 26 -1.88 -0.52 28.56
N ASN A 27 -1.49 0.75 28.75
CA ASN A 27 -0.09 1.19 28.64
C ASN A 27 0.81 0.72 29.79
N LEU A 28 0.24 0.16 30.84
CA LEU A 28 1.00 -0.48 31.94
C LEU A 28 1.47 -1.89 31.58
N TYR A 29 0.92 -2.48 30.55
CA TYR A 29 1.27 -3.81 30.05
C TYR A 29 2.28 -3.68 28.94
N ALA A 30 3.55 -4.02 29.24
CA ALA A 30 4.60 -3.98 28.22
C ALA A 30 4.40 -5.11 27.20
N PRO A 31 4.46 -4.82 25.89
CA PRO A 31 4.30 -5.87 24.88
C PRO A 31 5.50 -6.83 24.88
N ASP A 32 5.21 -8.10 24.65
CA ASP A 32 6.23 -9.14 24.55
C ASP A 32 6.84 -9.19 23.14
N PRO A 33 8.16 -9.44 23.02
CA PRO A 33 8.75 -9.73 21.74
C PRO A 33 8.16 -11.03 21.18
N ALA A 34 7.72 -11.01 19.91
CA ALA A 34 7.11 -12.17 19.29
C ALA A 34 7.53 -12.32 17.82
N LEU A 35 7.40 -13.53 17.29
CA LEU A 35 7.41 -13.80 15.86
C LEU A 35 5.97 -13.95 15.38
N GLN A 36 5.62 -13.25 14.34
CA GLN A 36 4.36 -13.46 13.64
C GLN A 36 4.62 -14.32 12.41
N ILE A 37 3.94 -15.46 12.35
CA ILE A 37 3.97 -16.38 11.23
C ILE A 37 2.71 -16.14 10.41
N THR A 38 2.85 -15.81 9.15
CA THR A 38 1.74 -15.56 8.22
C THR A 38 1.94 -16.41 6.97
N GLY A 39 0.89 -17.02 6.44
CA GLY A 39 0.99 -17.72 5.16
C GLY A 39 1.25 -16.75 4.02
N GLU A 40 2.14 -17.09 3.09
CA GLU A 40 2.41 -16.28 1.90
C GLU A 40 1.17 -16.17 0.99
N SER A 41 0.30 -17.15 1.04
CA SER A 41 -0.98 -17.18 0.35
C SER A 41 -2.14 -17.11 1.35
N SER A 42 -3.20 -16.36 1.03
CA SER A 42 -4.42 -16.32 1.84
C SER A 42 -5.16 -17.68 1.90
N ALA A 43 -4.78 -18.65 1.05
CA ALA A 43 -5.26 -20.02 1.12
C ALA A 43 -4.49 -20.88 2.13
N GLN A 44 -3.34 -20.41 2.58
CA GLN A 44 -2.48 -21.14 3.50
C GLN A 44 -2.90 -20.85 4.94
N VAL A 45 -3.63 -21.79 5.51
CA VAL A 45 -4.07 -21.72 6.90
C VAL A 45 -2.91 -22.14 7.79
N ILE A 46 -2.62 -21.34 8.79
CA ILE A 46 -1.65 -21.67 9.83
C ILE A 46 -2.34 -22.65 10.80
N ASP A 47 -1.86 -23.87 10.81
CA ASP A 47 -2.32 -24.93 11.71
C ASP A 47 -1.32 -25.17 12.85
N GLN A 48 -1.72 -25.96 13.83
CA GLN A 48 -0.86 -26.31 14.96
C GLN A 48 0.46 -26.96 14.53
N ARG A 49 0.46 -27.74 13.44
CA ARG A 49 1.67 -28.39 12.92
C ARG A 49 2.70 -27.39 12.42
N THR A 50 2.23 -26.28 11.86
CA THR A 50 3.10 -25.18 11.40
C THR A 50 3.76 -24.51 12.60
N VAL A 51 2.99 -24.27 13.66
CA VAL A 51 3.50 -23.71 14.92
C VAL A 51 4.47 -24.68 15.59
N ASP A 52 4.13 -25.98 15.67
CA ASP A 52 5.00 -27.02 16.23
C ASP A 52 6.36 -27.12 15.51
N ARG A 53 6.37 -26.93 14.18
CA ARG A 53 7.63 -26.90 13.41
C ARG A 53 8.45 -25.67 13.71
N ALA A 54 7.79 -24.52 13.88
CA ALA A 54 8.46 -23.27 14.23
C ALA A 54 9.08 -23.34 15.63
N THR A 55 8.32 -23.83 16.61
CA THR A 55 8.78 -23.94 18.00
C THR A 55 9.85 -25.01 18.17
N ALA A 56 9.77 -26.14 17.46
CA ALA A 56 10.82 -27.16 17.45
C ALA A 56 12.17 -26.60 16.96
N ALA A 57 12.15 -25.72 15.92
CA ALA A 57 13.36 -25.05 15.43
C ALA A 57 13.95 -24.07 16.46
N LEU A 58 13.10 -23.41 17.26
CA LEU A 58 13.54 -22.54 18.35
C LEU A 58 14.13 -23.34 19.52
N GLU A 59 13.50 -24.44 19.89
CA GLU A 59 14.00 -25.36 20.94
C GLU A 59 15.36 -25.95 20.59
N GLU A 60 15.53 -26.42 19.34
CA GLU A 60 16.79 -26.97 18.85
C GLU A 60 17.92 -25.94 18.93
N ALA A 61 17.62 -24.66 18.71
CA ALA A 61 18.57 -23.58 18.81
C ALA A 61 18.74 -23.01 20.23
N GLY A 62 17.99 -23.51 21.21
CA GLY A 62 18.04 -23.03 22.59
C GLY A 62 17.43 -21.65 22.82
N ILE A 63 16.56 -21.20 21.92
CA ILE A 63 15.85 -19.92 22.04
C ILE A 63 14.60 -20.12 22.90
N LEU A 64 14.49 -19.35 23.98
CA LEU A 64 13.39 -19.47 24.93
C LEU A 64 12.15 -18.74 24.42
N PHE A 65 11.05 -19.47 24.29
CA PHE A 65 9.70 -18.95 24.03
C PHE A 65 8.74 -19.39 25.15
N PHE A 66 7.53 -18.77 25.21
CA PHE A 66 6.61 -19.06 26.31
C PHE A 66 5.12 -18.97 25.97
N GLY A 67 4.76 -18.66 24.76
CA GLY A 67 3.35 -18.55 24.36
C GLY A 67 3.20 -18.70 22.87
N GLU A 68 2.19 -19.46 22.49
CA GLU A 68 1.80 -19.72 21.12
C GLU A 68 0.33 -19.34 20.98
N GLU A 69 0.00 -18.57 19.97
CA GLU A 69 -1.37 -18.11 19.72
C GLU A 69 -1.64 -18.18 18.23
N ILE A 70 -2.66 -18.93 17.84
CA ILE A 70 -3.13 -18.97 16.45
C ILE A 70 -4.35 -18.08 16.36
N ALA A 71 -4.36 -17.17 15.41
CA ALA A 71 -5.52 -16.29 15.19
C ALA A 71 -6.78 -17.11 14.85
N PRO A 72 -7.96 -16.70 15.33
CA PRO A 72 -9.21 -17.45 15.11
C PRO A 72 -9.55 -17.69 13.63
N ASP A 73 -9.04 -16.84 12.75
CA ASP A 73 -9.20 -16.96 11.29
C ASP A 73 -8.14 -17.85 10.62
N GLY A 74 -7.17 -18.37 11.41
CA GLY A 74 -6.08 -19.21 10.92
C GLY A 74 -5.11 -18.52 9.96
N ARG A 75 -5.13 -17.19 9.86
CA ARG A 75 -4.27 -16.46 8.91
C ARG A 75 -2.88 -16.18 9.43
N ASN A 76 -2.74 -16.09 10.74
CA ASN A 76 -1.45 -15.86 11.38
C ASN A 76 -1.35 -16.61 12.70
N ALA A 77 -0.12 -16.82 13.15
CA ALA A 77 0.20 -17.27 14.50
C ALA A 77 1.28 -16.38 15.10
N LEU A 78 1.25 -16.24 16.42
CA LEU A 78 2.23 -15.52 17.21
C LEU A 78 2.98 -16.50 18.10
N VAL A 79 4.31 -16.42 18.10
CA VAL A 79 5.18 -17.14 19.04
C VAL A 79 5.91 -16.10 19.89
N ARG A 80 5.62 -16.06 21.19
CA ARG A 80 6.18 -15.09 22.14
C ARG A 80 7.56 -15.53 22.60
N LEU A 81 8.53 -14.61 22.50
CA LEU A 81 9.91 -14.84 22.92
C LEU A 81 10.19 -14.15 24.26
N ARG A 82 11.16 -14.66 25.01
CA ARG A 82 11.59 -14.02 26.26
C ARG A 82 12.56 -12.88 26.06
N ASP A 83 13.33 -12.94 24.98
CA ASP A 83 14.42 -11.99 24.74
C ASP A 83 14.26 -11.33 23.36
N ARG A 84 14.22 -10.01 23.36
CA ARG A 84 14.11 -9.19 22.15
C ARG A 84 15.36 -9.27 21.27
N GLU A 85 16.54 -9.46 21.88
CA GLU A 85 17.80 -9.53 21.13
C GLU A 85 17.87 -10.80 20.27
N GLN A 86 17.16 -11.86 20.68
CA GLN A 86 17.11 -13.12 19.95
C GLN A 86 16.07 -13.16 18.81
N GLN A 87 15.21 -12.12 18.69
CA GLN A 87 14.14 -12.11 17.67
C GLN A 87 14.68 -12.29 16.24
N LEU A 88 15.75 -11.60 15.87
CA LEU A 88 16.36 -11.70 14.53
C LEU A 88 16.89 -13.10 14.24
N GLN A 89 17.55 -13.71 15.22
CA GLN A 89 18.05 -15.07 15.11
C GLN A 89 16.90 -16.07 14.99
N ALA A 90 15.87 -15.89 15.83
CA ALA A 90 14.66 -16.70 15.84
C ALA A 90 13.92 -16.61 14.49
N GLN A 91 13.79 -15.40 13.91
CA GLN A 91 13.19 -15.20 12.60
C GLN A 91 13.90 -16.00 11.51
N ALA A 92 15.24 -15.90 11.44
CA ALA A 92 16.02 -16.60 10.43
C ALA A 92 15.92 -18.14 10.56
N LEU A 93 15.86 -18.66 11.79
CA LEU A 93 15.71 -20.10 12.05
C LEU A 93 14.33 -20.60 11.67
N VAL A 94 13.27 -19.90 12.09
CA VAL A 94 11.87 -20.27 11.79
C VAL A 94 11.60 -20.16 10.29
N SER A 95 12.10 -19.11 9.62
CA SER A 95 11.97 -18.96 8.17
C SER A 95 12.60 -20.15 7.43
N ARG A 96 13.78 -20.60 7.85
CA ARG A 96 14.45 -21.77 7.27
C ARG A 96 13.69 -23.07 7.55
N ALA A 97 13.12 -23.23 8.75
CA ALA A 97 12.39 -24.42 9.15
C ALA A 97 11.04 -24.57 8.44
N LEU A 98 10.34 -23.45 8.20
CA LEU A 98 9.02 -23.45 7.56
C LEU A 98 9.13 -23.41 6.03
N GLY A 99 10.19 -22.81 5.47
CA GLY A 99 10.42 -22.69 4.02
C GLY A 99 9.64 -21.53 3.37
N ASP A 100 9.67 -21.49 2.03
CA ASP A 100 9.24 -20.36 1.22
C ASP A 100 7.71 -20.09 1.20
N GLY A 101 6.91 -20.89 1.89
CA GLY A 101 5.45 -20.68 1.95
C GLY A 101 4.98 -19.80 3.11
N PHE A 102 5.89 -19.29 3.94
CA PHE A 102 5.54 -18.54 5.15
C PHE A 102 6.35 -17.25 5.28
N ILE A 103 5.67 -16.18 5.68
CA ILE A 103 6.28 -14.90 6.02
C ILE A 103 6.44 -14.85 7.54
N ILE A 104 7.68 -14.66 8.00
CA ILE A 104 8.00 -14.54 9.42
C ILE A 104 8.36 -13.10 9.72
N ALA A 105 7.46 -12.38 10.37
CA ALA A 105 7.67 -10.98 10.75
C ALA A 105 8.03 -10.87 12.23
N LEU A 106 8.90 -9.90 12.55
CA LEU A 106 9.12 -9.49 13.94
C LEU A 106 7.90 -8.70 14.42
N ASN A 107 7.36 -9.07 15.57
CA ASN A 107 6.20 -8.42 16.14
C ASN A 107 6.39 -8.15 17.64
N LEU A 108 5.54 -7.28 18.17
CA LEU A 108 5.38 -7.04 19.58
C LEU A 108 3.97 -7.50 19.98
N ALA A 109 3.87 -8.68 20.59
CA ALA A 109 2.58 -9.22 21.02
C ALA A 109 2.04 -8.43 22.20
N GLN A 110 0.81 -7.95 22.09
CA GLN A 110 0.14 -7.25 23.16
C GLN A 110 -0.11 -8.18 24.34
N THR A 111 0.08 -7.65 25.55
CA THR A 111 -0.15 -8.38 26.81
C THR A 111 -1.36 -7.82 27.57
N THR A 112 -2.09 -6.89 26.94
CA THR A 112 -3.30 -6.29 27.50
C THR A 112 -4.35 -7.38 27.74
N PRO A 113 -4.95 -7.48 28.94
CA PRO A 113 -6.01 -8.44 29.20
C PRO A 113 -7.23 -8.24 28.29
N ASP A 114 -7.86 -9.33 27.86
CA ASP A 114 -8.99 -9.34 26.90
C ASP A 114 -10.15 -8.46 27.34
N TRP A 115 -10.46 -8.43 28.66
CA TRP A 115 -11.53 -7.60 29.21
C TRP A 115 -11.32 -6.08 29.02
N LEU A 116 -10.05 -5.64 28.83
CA LEU A 116 -9.74 -4.23 28.48
C LEU A 116 -9.84 -4.00 26.97
N SER A 117 -9.34 -4.95 26.19
CA SER A 117 -9.35 -4.84 24.72
C SER A 117 -10.77 -4.95 24.14
N ASP A 118 -11.65 -5.77 24.74
CA ASP A 118 -13.06 -5.93 24.34
C ASP A 118 -13.86 -4.64 24.45
N PHE A 119 -13.49 -3.74 25.37
CA PHE A 119 -14.08 -2.41 25.50
C PHE A 119 -13.34 -1.33 24.67
N GLY A 120 -12.46 -1.74 23.76
CA GLY A 120 -11.72 -0.83 22.88
C GLY A 120 -10.56 -0.09 23.54
N ALA A 121 -10.16 -0.48 24.76
CA ALA A 121 -8.99 0.09 25.42
C ALA A 121 -7.73 -0.62 24.93
N GLN A 122 -6.96 0.06 24.07
CA GLN A 122 -5.71 -0.42 23.49
C GLN A 122 -4.53 0.44 23.96
N PRO A 123 -3.30 -0.10 24.05
CA PRO A 123 -2.13 0.70 24.36
C PRO A 123 -1.81 1.68 23.22
N MET A 124 -1.04 2.71 23.52
CA MET A 124 -0.52 3.60 22.48
C MET A 124 0.41 2.83 21.54
N LYS A 125 0.35 3.17 20.25
CA LYS A 125 1.24 2.59 19.24
C LYS A 125 2.66 3.13 19.44
N LEU A 126 3.66 2.28 19.31
CA LEU A 126 5.05 2.68 19.34
C LEU A 126 5.52 3.07 17.94
N GLY A 127 6.03 4.29 17.80
CA GLY A 127 6.63 4.73 16.53
C GLY A 127 7.94 3.99 16.22
N LEU A 128 8.40 4.17 15.00
CA LEU A 128 9.60 3.53 14.46
C LEU A 128 10.85 3.72 15.34
N ASP A 129 11.01 4.91 15.93
CA ASP A 129 12.14 5.24 16.80
C ASP A 129 12.20 4.40 18.09
N LEU A 130 11.05 3.83 18.51
CA LEU A 130 10.89 3.05 19.74
C LEU A 130 10.71 1.55 19.47
N SER A 131 10.12 1.17 18.35
CA SER A 131 9.91 -0.23 17.95
C SER A 131 11.04 -0.78 17.08
N GLY A 132 11.75 0.08 16.35
CA GLY A 132 12.63 -0.30 15.25
C GLY A 132 11.83 -0.60 13.99
N GLY A 133 12.50 -0.72 12.85
CA GLY A 133 11.86 -1.02 11.57
C GLY A 133 12.35 -0.13 10.43
N VAL A 134 11.54 0.03 9.38
CA VAL A 134 11.89 0.77 8.16
C VAL A 134 10.94 1.93 7.92
N HIS A 135 11.53 3.07 7.56
CA HIS A 135 10.82 4.26 7.10
C HIS A 135 11.13 4.49 5.63
N PHE A 136 10.10 4.59 4.82
CA PHE A 136 10.19 5.00 3.42
C PHE A 136 9.44 6.30 3.19
N LYS A 137 10.07 7.21 2.45
CA LYS A 137 9.40 8.34 1.84
C LYS A 137 9.31 8.09 0.34
N LEU A 138 8.09 7.96 -0.14
CA LEU A 138 7.77 7.67 -1.52
C LEU A 138 7.28 8.95 -2.19
N GLU A 139 7.71 9.19 -3.42
CA GLU A 139 7.21 10.28 -4.26
C GLU A 139 6.42 9.69 -5.42
N VAL A 140 5.20 10.19 -5.59
CA VAL A 140 4.30 9.80 -6.67
C VAL A 140 4.69 10.56 -7.94
N ASP A 141 4.90 9.84 -9.03
CA ASP A 141 5.22 10.40 -10.33
C ASP A 141 3.96 11.03 -10.97
N ILE A 142 3.80 12.31 -10.69
CA ILE A 142 2.66 13.11 -11.17
C ILE A 142 2.66 13.19 -12.70
N GLN A 143 3.85 13.33 -13.31
CA GLN A 143 3.94 13.47 -14.76
C GLN A 143 3.42 12.21 -15.45
N ALA A 144 3.81 11.04 -14.97
CA ALA A 144 3.31 9.78 -15.50
C ALA A 144 1.79 9.61 -15.29
N ALA A 145 1.23 10.14 -14.19
CA ALA A 145 -0.23 10.13 -13.97
C ALA A 145 -0.96 10.99 -15.01
N VAL A 146 -0.45 12.20 -15.26
CA VAL A 146 -0.99 13.14 -16.25
C VAL A 146 -0.87 12.56 -17.67
N GLU A 147 0.28 11.99 -18.04
CA GLU A 147 0.48 11.36 -19.35
C GLU A 147 -0.51 10.20 -19.58
N ARG A 148 -0.70 9.32 -18.58
CA ARG A 148 -1.67 8.23 -18.66
C ARG A 148 -3.11 8.74 -18.84
N ARG A 149 -3.48 9.82 -18.15
CA ARG A 149 -4.80 10.44 -18.32
C ARG A 149 -4.98 11.04 -19.70
N MET A 150 -3.91 11.59 -20.29
CA MET A 150 -3.91 12.07 -21.68
C MET A 150 -4.14 10.93 -22.68
N GLU A 151 -3.46 9.80 -22.52
CA GLU A 151 -3.68 8.61 -23.36
C GLU A 151 -5.13 8.09 -23.24
N TYR A 152 -5.70 8.16 -22.04
CA TYR A 152 -7.11 7.84 -21.83
C TYR A 152 -8.01 8.80 -22.62
N TYR A 153 -7.81 10.12 -22.53
CA TYR A 153 -8.61 11.09 -23.27
C TYR A 153 -8.45 10.93 -24.78
N GLU A 154 -7.24 10.71 -25.27
CA GLU A 154 -7.00 10.44 -26.68
C GLU A 154 -7.83 9.23 -27.17
N THR A 155 -7.79 8.14 -26.41
CA THR A 155 -8.51 6.90 -26.76
C THR A 155 -10.03 7.09 -26.65
N ALA A 156 -10.52 7.78 -25.61
CA ALA A 156 -11.93 8.06 -25.39
C ALA A 156 -12.51 8.96 -26.49
N ILE A 157 -11.80 10.05 -26.83
CA ILE A 157 -12.19 10.95 -27.92
C ILE A 157 -12.21 10.19 -29.27
N LYS A 158 -11.19 9.40 -29.57
CA LYS A 158 -11.16 8.56 -30.79
C LYS A 158 -12.38 7.63 -30.87
N ARG A 159 -12.74 6.99 -29.75
CA ARG A 159 -13.90 6.11 -29.68
C ARG A 159 -15.20 6.85 -29.90
N ALA A 160 -15.43 7.96 -29.18
CA ALA A 160 -16.63 8.76 -29.28
C ALA A 160 -16.84 9.30 -30.70
N LEU A 161 -15.79 9.80 -31.33
CA LEU A 161 -15.85 10.27 -32.73
C LEU A 161 -16.14 9.14 -33.72
N ARG A 162 -15.61 7.92 -33.49
CA ARG A 162 -15.86 6.76 -34.33
C ARG A 162 -17.31 6.26 -34.23
N GLU A 163 -17.88 6.24 -33.01
CA GLU A 163 -19.28 5.87 -32.76
C GLU A 163 -20.25 6.80 -33.51
N GLU A 164 -19.96 8.08 -33.51
CA GLU A 164 -20.74 9.12 -34.23
C GLU A 164 -20.34 9.29 -35.71
N ARG A 165 -19.48 8.41 -36.21
CA ARG A 165 -19.00 8.39 -37.61
C ARG A 165 -18.35 9.71 -38.06
N ILE A 166 -17.74 10.43 -37.13
CA ILE A 166 -16.97 11.65 -37.44
C ILE A 166 -15.53 11.23 -37.78
N ARG A 167 -15.10 11.58 -39.00
CA ARG A 167 -13.72 11.32 -39.44
C ARG A 167 -12.83 12.48 -39.03
N GLY A 168 -11.85 12.24 -38.20
CA GLY A 168 -10.82 13.18 -37.78
C GLY A 168 -9.54 12.43 -37.40
N PHE A 169 -8.43 13.14 -37.42
CA PHE A 169 -7.17 12.65 -36.82
C PHE A 169 -7.12 13.12 -35.39
N VAL A 170 -6.83 12.24 -34.45
CA VAL A 170 -6.72 12.56 -33.03
C VAL A 170 -5.37 12.05 -32.54
N ALA A 171 -4.58 12.91 -31.91
CA ALA A 171 -3.28 12.56 -31.33
C ALA A 171 -2.97 13.47 -30.14
N ILE A 172 -2.11 13.00 -29.25
CA ILE A 172 -1.53 13.84 -28.21
C ILE A 172 -0.54 14.80 -28.88
N ASP A 173 -0.67 16.10 -28.60
CA ASP A 173 0.22 17.13 -29.08
C ASP A 173 0.92 17.81 -27.90
N GLY A 174 2.24 17.60 -27.80
CA GLY A 174 3.09 18.19 -26.76
C GLY A 174 2.62 17.88 -25.35
N ASP A 175 2.70 18.90 -24.50
CA ASP A 175 2.41 18.77 -23.08
C ASP A 175 0.92 19.04 -22.76
N LYS A 176 0.18 18.00 -22.38
CA LYS A 176 -1.14 18.11 -21.71
C LYS A 176 -2.31 18.53 -22.61
N ARG A 177 -2.26 18.27 -23.93
CA ARG A 177 -3.37 18.51 -24.83
C ARG A 177 -3.54 17.40 -25.86
N VAL A 178 -4.79 17.17 -26.26
CA VAL A 178 -5.15 16.28 -27.37
C VAL A 178 -5.59 17.12 -28.53
N GLU A 179 -4.89 16.99 -29.65
CA GLU A 179 -5.23 17.62 -30.91
C GLU A 179 -6.19 16.74 -31.70
N SER A 180 -7.27 17.34 -32.22
CA SER A 180 -8.20 16.70 -33.15
C SER A 180 -8.30 17.54 -34.41
N ARG A 181 -7.93 16.97 -35.58
CA ARG A 181 -7.93 17.66 -36.88
C ARG A 181 -9.08 17.18 -37.73
N PHE A 182 -9.81 18.14 -38.29
CA PHE A 182 -10.97 17.91 -39.15
C PHE A 182 -10.82 18.59 -40.51
N ARG A 183 -11.53 18.07 -41.51
CA ARG A 183 -11.53 18.64 -42.87
C ARG A 183 -12.51 19.76 -43.07
N THR A 184 -13.51 19.91 -42.21
CA THR A 184 -14.55 20.94 -42.29
C THR A 184 -14.88 21.48 -40.90
N GLU A 185 -15.31 22.73 -40.85
CA GLU A 185 -15.76 23.36 -39.63
C GLU A 185 -16.94 22.62 -39.00
N GLU A 186 -17.90 22.15 -39.80
CA GLU A 186 -19.07 21.45 -39.35
C GLU A 186 -18.69 20.17 -38.56
N LEU A 187 -17.71 19.39 -39.04
CA LEU A 187 -17.22 18.20 -38.35
C LEU A 187 -16.55 18.58 -37.03
N ARG A 188 -15.78 19.67 -36.98
CA ARG A 188 -15.15 20.17 -35.75
C ARG A 188 -16.22 20.55 -34.71
N GLU A 189 -17.27 21.30 -35.09
CA GLU A 189 -18.30 21.74 -34.14
C GLU A 189 -19.13 20.55 -33.62
N ARG A 190 -19.41 19.54 -34.46
CA ARG A 190 -20.05 18.30 -34.01
C ARG A 190 -19.13 17.53 -33.05
N ALA A 191 -17.85 17.42 -33.36
CA ALA A 191 -16.86 16.78 -32.48
C ALA A 191 -16.74 17.53 -31.14
N ARG A 192 -16.74 18.87 -31.19
CA ARG A 192 -16.72 19.71 -29.99
C ARG A 192 -17.91 19.45 -29.09
N ALA A 193 -19.13 19.35 -29.62
CA ALA A 193 -20.33 19.07 -28.84
C ALA A 193 -20.21 17.73 -28.11
N ILE A 194 -19.73 16.67 -28.79
CA ILE A 194 -19.54 15.35 -28.24
C ILE A 194 -18.46 15.34 -27.14
N ILE A 195 -17.34 16.04 -27.36
CA ILE A 195 -16.27 16.12 -26.37
C ILE A 195 -16.73 16.86 -25.11
N VAL A 196 -17.45 17.98 -25.25
CA VAL A 196 -18.01 18.71 -24.10
C VAL A 196 -19.00 17.87 -23.31
N GLU A 197 -19.84 17.08 -24.00
CA GLU A 197 -20.82 16.22 -23.35
C GLU A 197 -20.16 15.09 -22.56
N ASN A 198 -19.13 14.45 -23.13
CA ASN A 198 -18.48 13.29 -22.49
C ASN A 198 -17.34 13.68 -21.53
N HIS A 199 -16.69 14.83 -21.75
CA HIS A 199 -15.52 15.28 -20.99
C HIS A 199 -15.62 16.79 -20.67
N PRO A 200 -16.58 17.19 -19.81
CA PRO A 200 -16.81 18.60 -19.45
C PRO A 200 -15.63 19.22 -18.69
N GLU A 201 -14.73 18.38 -18.14
CA GLU A 201 -13.54 18.79 -17.41
C GLU A 201 -12.41 19.31 -18.30
N LEU A 202 -12.50 19.09 -19.64
CA LEU A 202 -11.50 19.57 -20.59
C LEU A 202 -11.84 20.95 -21.12
N ALA A 203 -10.87 21.84 -21.15
CA ALA A 203 -10.99 23.10 -21.86
C ALA A 203 -10.76 22.85 -23.36
N LEU A 204 -11.65 23.40 -24.21
CA LEU A 204 -11.53 23.21 -25.64
C LEU A 204 -11.12 24.54 -26.30
N ASP A 205 -10.02 24.48 -27.05
CA ASP A 205 -9.52 25.61 -27.85
C ASP A 205 -9.60 25.29 -29.34
N ARG A 206 -9.89 26.33 -30.17
CA ARG A 206 -10.05 26.22 -31.60
C ARG A 206 -8.90 26.93 -32.28
N VAL A 207 -8.22 26.23 -33.15
CA VAL A 207 -7.15 26.80 -33.95
C VAL A 207 -7.39 26.44 -35.41
N ASP A 208 -7.60 27.49 -36.23
CA ASP A 208 -7.82 27.35 -37.66
C ASP A 208 -6.48 27.49 -38.37
N GLU A 209 -6.11 26.50 -39.15
CA GLU A 209 -4.95 26.54 -40.05
C GLU A 209 -5.44 26.48 -41.50
N ASP A 210 -4.63 26.95 -42.45
CA ASP A 210 -5.02 27.17 -43.85
C ASP A 210 -5.69 25.96 -44.55
N ASP A 211 -5.41 24.71 -44.06
CA ASP A 211 -5.95 23.47 -44.64
C ASP A 211 -6.63 22.53 -43.62
N SER A 212 -6.77 22.94 -42.36
CA SER A 212 -7.33 22.07 -41.31
C SER A 212 -8.05 22.85 -40.20
N TRP A 213 -9.15 22.27 -39.73
CA TRP A 213 -9.94 22.78 -38.62
C TRP A 213 -9.55 22.01 -37.35
N ASN A 214 -8.72 22.63 -36.50
CA ASN A 214 -8.15 21.98 -35.34
C ASN A 214 -8.95 22.28 -34.08
N LEU A 215 -9.07 21.29 -33.21
CA LEU A 215 -9.67 21.39 -31.89
C LEU A 215 -8.69 20.78 -30.86
N PHE A 216 -8.27 21.60 -29.91
CA PHE A 216 -7.41 21.18 -28.82
C PHE A 216 -8.24 20.97 -27.58
N ALA A 217 -8.18 19.76 -27.01
CA ALA A 217 -8.72 19.45 -25.70
C ALA A 217 -7.59 19.51 -24.67
N ILE A 218 -7.67 20.48 -23.77
CA ILE A 218 -6.60 20.85 -22.83
C ILE A 218 -7.04 20.53 -21.43
N MET A 219 -6.19 19.89 -20.63
CA MET A 219 -6.42 19.72 -19.20
C MET A 219 -6.20 21.05 -18.47
N THR A 220 -7.21 21.47 -17.70
CA THR A 220 -7.10 22.66 -16.86
C THR A 220 -6.21 22.39 -15.65
N GLU A 221 -5.69 23.45 -15.01
CA GLU A 221 -4.93 23.30 -13.76
C GLU A 221 -5.76 22.64 -12.66
N GLN A 222 -7.07 22.89 -12.63
CA GLN A 222 -7.98 22.23 -11.71
C GLN A 222 -8.07 20.73 -11.97
N THR A 223 -8.26 20.32 -13.23
CA THR A 223 -8.28 18.91 -13.64
C THR A 223 -6.97 18.20 -13.28
N ILE A 224 -5.84 18.88 -13.48
CA ILE A 224 -4.52 18.34 -13.09
C ILE A 224 -4.44 18.18 -11.57
N ALA A 225 -4.90 19.16 -10.80
CA ALA A 225 -4.90 19.05 -9.34
C ALA A 225 -5.78 17.88 -8.83
N GLU A 226 -6.93 17.66 -9.46
CA GLU A 226 -7.82 16.53 -9.17
C GLU A 226 -7.14 15.20 -9.51
N ILE A 227 -6.48 15.07 -10.67
CA ILE A 227 -5.71 13.88 -11.05
C ILE A 227 -4.61 13.57 -10.03
N ILE A 228 -3.91 14.60 -9.54
CA ILE A 228 -2.88 14.44 -8.51
C ILE A 228 -3.48 13.90 -7.23
N ASP A 229 -4.57 14.53 -6.76
CA ASP A 229 -5.22 14.15 -5.51
C ASP A 229 -5.76 12.71 -5.55
N ASP A 230 -6.44 12.35 -6.63
CA ASP A 230 -6.95 11.01 -6.89
C ASP A 230 -5.81 9.98 -6.95
N SER A 231 -4.73 10.29 -7.70
CA SER A 231 -3.59 9.38 -7.85
C SER A 231 -2.88 9.13 -6.52
N VAL A 232 -2.67 10.17 -5.72
CA VAL A 232 -2.04 10.04 -4.39
C VAL A 232 -2.95 9.27 -3.44
N SER A 233 -4.25 9.54 -3.44
CA SER A 233 -5.24 8.87 -2.58
C SER A 233 -5.38 7.40 -2.93
N GLN A 234 -5.42 7.06 -4.21
CA GLN A 234 -5.47 5.68 -4.67
C GLN A 234 -4.17 4.93 -4.38
N ASN A 235 -3.01 5.55 -4.62
CA ASN A 235 -1.71 4.98 -4.27
C ASN A 235 -1.59 4.73 -2.76
N LEU A 236 -2.09 5.65 -1.93
CA LEU A 236 -2.10 5.51 -0.47
C LEU A 236 -2.94 4.29 -0.05
N THR A 237 -4.11 4.09 -0.67
CA THR A 237 -4.96 2.92 -0.42
C THR A 237 -4.27 1.63 -0.86
N THR A 238 -3.69 1.61 -2.06
CA THR A 238 -2.95 0.47 -2.59
C THR A 238 -1.74 0.12 -1.71
N LEU A 239 -0.98 1.11 -1.26
CA LEU A 239 0.16 0.91 -0.36
C LEU A 239 -0.28 0.35 1.00
N ARG A 240 -1.40 0.83 1.57
CA ARG A 240 -1.97 0.25 2.79
C ARG A 240 -2.32 -1.23 2.61
N ASN A 241 -2.98 -1.57 1.51
CA ASN A 241 -3.30 -2.95 1.22
C ASN A 241 -2.04 -3.82 1.12
N ARG A 242 -1.00 -3.34 0.40
CA ARG A 242 0.28 -4.06 0.28
C ARG A 242 0.99 -4.27 1.61
N VAL A 243 0.97 -3.24 2.46
CA VAL A 243 1.57 -3.33 3.79
C VAL A 243 0.81 -4.29 4.70
N ASN A 244 -0.53 -4.30 4.61
CA ASN A 244 -1.36 -5.25 5.35
C ASN A 244 -1.08 -6.71 4.91
N GLU A 245 -0.87 -6.93 3.61
CA GLU A 245 -0.49 -8.25 3.08
C GLU A 245 0.91 -8.72 3.52
N LEU A 246 1.81 -7.78 3.85
CA LEU A 246 3.11 -8.11 4.47
C LEU A 246 2.98 -8.62 5.91
N GLY A 247 1.78 -8.58 6.49
CA GLY A 247 1.55 -8.99 7.88
C GLY A 247 2.20 -8.07 8.92
N VAL A 248 2.56 -6.85 8.52
CA VAL A 248 3.17 -5.87 9.43
C VAL A 248 2.17 -5.44 10.48
N SER A 249 2.56 -5.52 11.74
CA SER A 249 1.73 -5.02 12.83
C SER A 249 1.78 -3.49 12.87
N GLU A 250 0.60 -2.86 12.84
CA GLU A 250 0.42 -1.42 13.00
C GLU A 250 1.27 -0.52 12.07
N PRO A 251 1.23 -0.73 10.76
CA PRO A 251 1.97 0.10 9.82
C PRO A 251 1.38 1.51 9.76
N LEU A 252 2.23 2.50 9.55
CA LEU A 252 1.80 3.87 9.28
C LEU A 252 1.93 4.15 7.77
N VAL A 253 0.83 4.46 7.12
CA VAL A 253 0.81 4.90 5.72
C VAL A 253 0.02 6.20 5.63
N GLN A 254 0.71 7.30 5.36
CA GLN A 254 0.11 8.64 5.36
C GLN A 254 0.66 9.52 4.24
N ARG A 255 -0.18 10.44 3.78
CA ARG A 255 0.21 11.46 2.81
C ARG A 255 1.09 12.53 3.47
N GLN A 256 2.14 12.96 2.80
CA GLN A 256 3.01 14.06 3.18
C GLN A 256 3.11 15.10 2.05
N GLY A 257 2.50 16.27 2.25
CA GLY A 257 2.45 17.29 1.21
C GLY A 257 1.57 16.89 0.02
N ASN A 258 1.93 17.35 -1.19
CA ASN A 258 1.06 17.20 -2.36
C ASN A 258 1.23 15.86 -3.07
N ASN A 259 2.46 15.32 -3.15
CA ASN A 259 2.80 14.16 -3.99
C ASN A 259 3.62 13.09 -3.26
N ARG A 260 3.76 13.16 -1.95
CA ARG A 260 4.56 12.20 -1.18
C ARG A 260 3.70 11.36 -0.26
N ILE A 261 4.15 10.13 -0.03
CA ILE A 261 3.55 9.17 0.90
C ILE A 261 4.67 8.66 1.80
N VAL A 262 4.45 8.73 3.11
CA VAL A 262 5.32 8.14 4.12
C VAL A 262 4.78 6.76 4.48
N VAL A 263 5.64 5.77 4.48
CA VAL A 263 5.35 4.41 4.90
C VAL A 263 6.33 4.01 5.99
N GLU A 264 5.80 3.72 7.18
CA GLU A 264 6.58 3.18 8.29
C GLU A 264 6.15 1.74 8.55
N LEU A 265 7.14 0.87 8.61
CA LEU A 265 6.98 -0.57 8.79
C LEU A 265 7.70 -0.99 10.07
N PRO A 266 7.02 -0.90 11.24
CA PRO A 266 7.61 -1.34 12.49
C PRO A 266 7.93 -2.84 12.44
N GLY A 267 9.07 -3.24 13.00
CA GLY A 267 9.50 -4.64 13.06
C GLY A 267 10.11 -5.21 11.77
N ILE A 268 9.92 -4.60 10.61
CA ILE A 268 10.55 -5.06 9.36
C ILE A 268 12.05 -4.69 9.36
N GLN A 269 12.90 -5.66 9.05
CA GLN A 269 14.35 -5.48 8.94
C GLN A 269 14.85 -5.59 7.50
N ASP A 270 14.18 -6.40 6.68
CA ASP A 270 14.53 -6.54 5.27
C ASP A 270 13.91 -5.42 4.43
N THR A 271 14.73 -4.40 4.20
CA THR A 271 14.35 -3.26 3.37
C THR A 271 14.22 -3.61 1.90
N ALA A 272 14.96 -4.61 1.43
CA ALA A 272 14.96 -5.00 0.02
C ALA A 272 13.63 -5.71 -0.32
N GLU A 273 13.17 -6.60 0.55
CA GLU A 273 11.88 -7.25 0.39
C GLU A 273 10.71 -6.26 0.51
N ALA A 274 10.75 -5.39 1.51
CA ALA A 274 9.74 -4.33 1.66
C ALA A 274 9.67 -3.43 0.41
N LYS A 275 10.82 -3.00 -0.12
CA LYS A 275 10.89 -2.25 -1.38
C LYS A 275 10.33 -3.04 -2.57
N ARG A 276 10.67 -4.33 -2.65
CA ARG A 276 10.20 -5.21 -3.71
C ARG A 276 8.67 -5.26 -3.74
N ILE A 277 8.02 -5.39 -2.59
CA ILE A 277 6.57 -5.49 -2.50
C ILE A 277 5.89 -4.13 -2.68
N LEU A 278 6.38 -3.08 -2.02
CA LEU A 278 5.81 -1.74 -2.12
C LEU A 278 6.03 -1.12 -3.50
N GLY A 279 7.23 -1.28 -4.06
CA GLY A 279 7.69 -0.59 -5.28
C GLY A 279 7.29 -1.29 -6.58
N LYS A 280 6.89 -2.57 -6.55
CA LYS A 280 6.49 -3.26 -7.76
C LYS A 280 5.24 -2.63 -8.35
N VAL A 281 5.42 -1.96 -9.48
CA VAL A 281 4.33 -1.52 -10.34
C VAL A 281 4.08 -2.67 -11.29
N ALA A 282 3.24 -3.61 -10.88
CA ALA A 282 2.74 -4.63 -11.77
C ALA A 282 1.30 -4.30 -12.15
N ASN A 283 1.08 -4.09 -13.40
CA ASN A 283 -0.26 -3.97 -13.96
C ASN A 283 -0.49 -5.12 -14.92
N LEU A 284 -1.73 -5.60 -14.99
CA LEU A 284 -2.13 -6.58 -15.97
C LEU A 284 -2.99 -5.92 -17.05
N GLU A 285 -2.75 -6.31 -18.29
CA GLU A 285 -3.63 -6.03 -19.41
C GLU A 285 -4.10 -7.34 -20.03
N PHE A 286 -5.39 -7.44 -20.29
CA PHE A 286 -5.99 -8.56 -20.99
C PHE A 286 -6.32 -8.14 -22.43
N ARG A 287 -5.72 -8.84 -23.41
CA ARG A 287 -5.87 -8.54 -24.83
C ARG A 287 -6.10 -9.82 -25.63
N LEU A 288 -6.80 -9.74 -26.75
CA LEU A 288 -6.93 -10.89 -27.64
C LEU A 288 -5.63 -11.13 -28.41
N VAL A 289 -5.34 -12.39 -28.71
CA VAL A 289 -4.30 -12.74 -29.67
C VAL A 289 -4.80 -12.32 -31.05
N ALA A 290 -3.97 -11.54 -31.73
CA ALA A 290 -4.31 -10.99 -33.05
C ALA A 290 -4.42 -12.11 -34.12
N ASN A 291 -5.35 -11.95 -35.03
CA ASN A 291 -5.42 -12.81 -36.20
C ASN A 291 -4.19 -12.57 -37.10
N MET A 292 -3.72 -13.58 -37.79
CA MET A 292 -2.55 -13.46 -38.67
C MET A 292 -2.76 -12.38 -39.74
N ASP A 293 -3.98 -12.25 -40.24
CA ASP A 293 -4.37 -11.32 -41.32
C ASP A 293 -4.65 -9.88 -40.82
N ALA A 294 -4.56 -9.63 -39.48
CA ALA A 294 -4.82 -8.31 -38.96
C ALA A 294 -3.75 -7.31 -39.42
N PRO A 295 -4.13 -6.04 -39.71
CA PRO A 295 -3.18 -5.00 -40.11
C PRO A 295 -2.10 -4.79 -39.05
N ALA A 296 -0.90 -4.39 -39.45
CA ALA A 296 0.20 -4.13 -38.53
C ALA A 296 -0.11 -2.96 -37.55
N SER A 297 -1.01 -2.04 -37.97
CA SER A 297 -1.48 -0.93 -37.10
C SER A 297 -2.38 -1.37 -35.93
N GLU A 298 -3.00 -2.56 -36.02
CA GLU A 298 -3.95 -3.08 -35.02
C GLU A 298 -3.34 -4.14 -34.11
N LYS A 299 -2.10 -4.57 -34.38
CA LYS A 299 -1.42 -5.59 -33.59
C LYS A 299 -0.06 -5.13 -33.09
N GLN A 300 0.36 -5.70 -31.96
CA GLN A 300 1.67 -5.45 -31.33
C GLN A 300 2.26 -6.77 -30.86
N ARG A 301 3.57 -6.91 -31.02
CA ARG A 301 4.32 -8.12 -30.66
C ARG A 301 4.83 -8.02 -29.23
N PHE A 302 4.65 -9.10 -28.44
CA PHE A 302 5.13 -9.21 -27.07
C PHE A 302 5.89 -10.52 -26.86
N GLU A 303 6.98 -10.48 -26.11
CA GLU A 303 7.77 -11.64 -25.72
C GLU A 303 7.19 -12.28 -24.46
N TYR A 304 7.34 -13.61 -24.34
CA TYR A 304 6.97 -14.32 -23.14
C TYR A 304 7.94 -13.99 -21.99
N ARG A 305 7.39 -13.96 -20.77
CA ARG A 305 8.16 -13.72 -19.55
C ARG A 305 8.90 -14.98 -19.08
N SER A 306 8.29 -16.14 -19.28
CA SER A 306 8.76 -17.44 -18.84
C SER A 306 10.12 -17.79 -19.48
N GLU A 307 11.06 -18.30 -18.65
CA GLU A 307 12.38 -18.76 -19.12
C GLU A 307 12.25 -19.94 -20.08
N ASP A 308 11.28 -20.83 -19.87
CA ASP A 308 10.99 -21.98 -20.74
C ASP A 308 10.55 -21.55 -22.16
N ARG A 309 10.05 -20.31 -22.29
CA ARG A 309 9.60 -19.72 -23.55
C ARG A 309 10.45 -18.51 -23.97
N ALA A 310 11.67 -18.42 -23.42
CA ALA A 310 12.57 -17.31 -23.73
C ALA A 310 12.79 -17.18 -25.25
N GLY A 311 12.62 -15.97 -25.78
CA GLY A 311 12.71 -15.68 -27.22
C GLY A 311 11.44 -16.00 -28.04
N MET A 312 10.43 -16.65 -27.45
CA MET A 312 9.12 -16.77 -28.10
C MET A 312 8.32 -15.48 -27.92
N SER A 313 7.49 -15.19 -28.91
CA SER A 313 6.65 -13.98 -28.90
C SER A 313 5.32 -14.25 -29.57
N GLU A 314 4.32 -13.46 -29.18
CA GLU A 314 2.97 -13.54 -29.71
C GLU A 314 2.49 -12.16 -30.16
N TRP A 315 1.62 -12.11 -31.15
CA TRP A 315 0.98 -10.89 -31.62
C TRP A 315 -0.35 -10.72 -30.89
N LEU A 316 -0.52 -9.61 -30.16
CA LEU A 316 -1.78 -9.26 -29.52
C LEU A 316 -2.43 -8.09 -30.23
N GLU A 317 -3.76 -8.02 -30.14
CA GLU A 317 -4.53 -6.85 -30.57
C GLU A 317 -4.17 -5.65 -29.69
N ARG A 318 -4.20 -4.44 -30.25
CA ARG A 318 -3.97 -3.22 -29.47
C ARG A 318 -5.14 -2.90 -28.56
N ASP A 319 -6.34 -3.39 -28.90
CA ASP A 319 -7.53 -3.16 -28.11
C ASP A 319 -7.43 -3.89 -26.77
N LEU A 320 -7.68 -3.13 -25.70
CA LEU A 320 -7.65 -3.59 -24.33
C LEU A 320 -9.03 -4.14 -23.96
N ILE A 321 -9.09 -5.32 -23.34
CA ILE A 321 -10.33 -5.89 -22.80
C ILE A 321 -10.59 -5.31 -21.42
N ILE A 322 -9.68 -5.54 -20.47
CA ILE A 322 -9.69 -5.01 -19.10
C ILE A 322 -8.26 -4.84 -18.59
N THR A 323 -8.11 -4.02 -17.56
CA THR A 323 -6.88 -3.85 -16.78
C THR A 323 -6.98 -4.57 -15.43
N GLY A 324 -5.84 -4.70 -14.74
CA GLY A 324 -5.80 -5.22 -13.38
C GLY A 324 -6.57 -4.38 -12.35
N GLU A 325 -6.98 -3.16 -12.68
CA GLU A 325 -7.78 -2.29 -11.81
C GLU A 325 -9.17 -2.88 -11.49
N HIS A 326 -9.71 -3.69 -12.39
CA HIS A 326 -10.98 -4.38 -12.20
C HIS A 326 -10.86 -5.68 -11.40
N VAL A 327 -9.67 -6.04 -10.91
CA VAL A 327 -9.49 -7.22 -10.06
C VAL A 327 -9.88 -6.89 -8.63
N SER A 328 -10.95 -7.48 -8.17
CA SER A 328 -11.43 -7.33 -6.78
C SER A 328 -10.76 -8.31 -5.81
N ASN A 329 -10.36 -9.49 -6.29
CA ASN A 329 -9.62 -10.48 -5.51
C ASN A 329 -8.77 -11.36 -6.42
N ALA A 330 -7.63 -11.81 -5.90
CA ALA A 330 -6.75 -12.76 -6.57
C ALA A 330 -6.15 -13.74 -5.56
N GLN A 331 -6.11 -15.03 -5.88
CA GLN A 331 -5.65 -16.07 -4.99
C GLN A 331 -4.81 -17.09 -5.74
N ALA A 332 -3.60 -17.36 -5.22
CA ALA A 332 -2.79 -18.45 -5.72
C ALA A 332 -3.42 -19.80 -5.37
N SER A 333 -3.40 -20.73 -6.30
CA SER A 333 -4.00 -22.06 -6.17
C SER A 333 -3.26 -23.04 -7.10
N PHE A 334 -3.74 -24.27 -7.10
CA PHE A 334 -3.25 -25.30 -8.03
C PHE A 334 -4.40 -25.81 -8.90
N ASP A 335 -4.10 -26.10 -10.15
CA ASP A 335 -5.05 -26.74 -11.05
C ASP A 335 -5.21 -28.25 -10.72
N GLN A 336 -6.11 -28.93 -11.43
CA GLN A 336 -6.36 -30.37 -11.25
C GLN A 336 -5.12 -31.24 -11.54
N ASN A 337 -4.11 -30.69 -12.21
CA ASN A 337 -2.86 -31.38 -12.53
C ASN A 337 -1.71 -30.99 -11.58
N GLY A 338 -2.00 -30.25 -10.50
CA GLY A 338 -1.01 -29.78 -9.54
C GLY A 338 -0.13 -28.65 -10.06
N ARG A 339 -0.52 -27.95 -11.15
CA ARG A 339 0.21 -26.80 -11.68
C ARG A 339 -0.26 -25.51 -11.01
N PRO A 340 0.66 -24.58 -10.74
CA PRO A 340 0.28 -23.31 -10.11
C PRO A 340 -0.63 -22.49 -11.01
N ASN A 341 -1.65 -21.89 -10.43
CA ASN A 341 -2.55 -20.96 -11.08
C ASN A 341 -2.93 -19.80 -10.14
N VAL A 342 -3.54 -18.76 -10.70
CA VAL A 342 -4.14 -17.68 -9.94
C VAL A 342 -5.62 -17.60 -10.26
N GLN A 343 -6.44 -17.77 -9.24
CA GLN A 343 -7.88 -17.53 -9.33
C GLN A 343 -8.13 -16.02 -9.21
N ILE A 344 -8.91 -15.48 -10.14
CA ILE A 344 -9.22 -14.05 -10.20
C ILE A 344 -10.72 -13.84 -10.06
N SER A 345 -11.08 -12.87 -9.24
CA SER A 345 -12.43 -12.31 -9.17
C SER A 345 -12.39 -10.86 -9.63
N LEU A 346 -13.26 -10.51 -10.55
CA LEU A 346 -13.42 -9.14 -11.05
C LEU A 346 -14.55 -8.44 -10.31
N ASP A 347 -14.55 -7.12 -10.34
CA ASP A 347 -15.70 -6.30 -9.98
C ASP A 347 -16.86 -6.43 -10.98
N GLY A 348 -17.98 -5.80 -10.72
CA GLY A 348 -19.19 -5.92 -11.56
C GLY A 348 -18.97 -5.36 -12.98
N GLU A 349 -18.22 -4.29 -13.11
CA GLU A 349 -17.91 -3.66 -14.40
C GLU A 349 -16.94 -4.52 -15.21
N GLY A 350 -15.80 -4.92 -14.61
CA GLY A 350 -14.81 -5.79 -15.23
C GLY A 350 -15.40 -7.15 -15.65
N GLY A 351 -16.27 -7.74 -14.82
CA GLY A 351 -16.99 -8.96 -15.17
C GLY A 351 -17.89 -8.79 -16.39
N THR A 352 -18.56 -7.66 -16.53
CA THR A 352 -19.41 -7.33 -17.68
C THR A 352 -18.54 -7.12 -18.93
N MET A 353 -17.44 -6.37 -18.84
CA MET A 353 -16.51 -6.14 -19.94
C MET A 353 -15.87 -7.46 -20.41
N MET A 354 -15.38 -8.29 -19.49
CA MET A 354 -14.81 -9.60 -19.79
C MET A 354 -15.82 -10.52 -20.45
N SER A 355 -17.04 -10.60 -19.94
CA SER A 355 -18.11 -11.42 -20.52
C SER A 355 -18.46 -10.99 -21.94
N ARG A 356 -18.57 -9.68 -22.18
CA ARG A 356 -18.87 -9.13 -23.52
C ARG A 356 -17.74 -9.46 -24.52
N ALA A 357 -16.50 -9.26 -24.10
CA ALA A 357 -15.34 -9.52 -24.97
C ALA A 357 -15.18 -11.02 -25.28
N THR A 358 -15.34 -11.90 -24.28
CA THR A 358 -15.09 -13.33 -24.46
C THR A 358 -16.25 -14.09 -25.11
N ARG A 359 -17.50 -13.63 -24.96
CA ARG A 359 -18.69 -14.25 -25.58
C ARG A 359 -18.58 -14.35 -27.11
N ASN A 360 -18.04 -13.33 -27.75
CA ASN A 360 -17.90 -13.26 -29.20
C ASN A 360 -16.55 -13.83 -29.69
N ASN A 361 -15.66 -14.25 -28.78
CA ASN A 361 -14.30 -14.67 -29.05
C ASN A 361 -13.97 -16.06 -28.50
N VAL A 362 -14.99 -16.93 -28.34
CA VAL A 362 -14.81 -18.31 -27.90
C VAL A 362 -13.93 -19.04 -28.94
N LYS A 363 -13.00 -19.88 -28.47
CA LYS A 363 -11.94 -20.57 -29.21
C LYS A 363 -10.77 -19.68 -29.68
N ARG A 364 -10.83 -18.37 -29.50
CA ARG A 364 -9.67 -17.49 -29.66
C ARG A 364 -8.78 -17.56 -28.43
N ARG A 365 -7.52 -17.13 -28.58
CA ARG A 365 -6.57 -17.03 -27.46
C ARG A 365 -6.63 -15.62 -26.86
N MET A 366 -6.48 -15.54 -25.54
CA MET A 366 -6.43 -14.29 -24.81
C MET A 366 -5.08 -14.18 -24.10
N GLY A 367 -4.31 -13.17 -24.44
CA GLY A 367 -3.03 -12.88 -23.81
C GLY A 367 -3.22 -12.10 -22.50
N VAL A 368 -2.47 -12.50 -21.49
CA VAL A 368 -2.33 -11.80 -20.22
C VAL A 368 -0.96 -11.15 -20.20
N LEU A 369 -0.92 -9.83 -20.37
CA LEU A 369 0.30 -9.04 -20.35
C LEU A 369 0.60 -8.57 -18.93
N PHE A 370 1.83 -8.77 -18.52
CA PHE A 370 2.40 -8.23 -17.31
C PHE A 370 3.20 -6.98 -17.68
N ILE A 371 2.88 -5.89 -17.03
CA ILE A 371 3.55 -4.60 -17.24
C ILE A 371 4.34 -4.29 -15.99
N GLU A 372 5.65 -4.18 -16.13
CA GLU A 372 6.57 -3.82 -15.06
C GLU A 372 7.28 -2.53 -15.43
N ARG A 373 7.21 -1.52 -14.56
CA ARG A 373 7.97 -0.30 -14.73
C ARG A 373 9.41 -0.51 -14.27
N LYS A 374 10.35 -0.27 -15.18
CA LYS A 374 11.80 -0.31 -14.95
C LYS A 374 12.41 1.06 -15.15
N TYR A 375 13.60 1.25 -14.60
CA TYR A 375 14.35 2.49 -14.76
C TYR A 375 15.66 2.20 -15.49
N ARG A 376 15.95 3.00 -16.52
CA ARG A 376 17.24 3.02 -17.19
C ARG A 376 17.99 4.26 -16.73
N THR A 377 19.19 4.08 -16.20
CA THR A 377 20.06 5.20 -15.83
C THR A 377 20.71 5.76 -17.10
N ARG A 378 20.49 7.04 -17.35
CA ARG A 378 21.18 7.81 -18.38
C ARG A 378 22.06 8.85 -17.68
N TYR A 379 23.31 8.93 -18.09
CA TYR A 379 24.23 9.96 -17.59
C TYR A 379 24.13 11.17 -18.51
N GLU A 380 23.71 12.30 -17.95
CA GLU A 380 23.70 13.59 -18.65
C GLU A 380 24.83 14.46 -18.12
N VAL A 381 25.67 14.93 -19.03
CA VAL A 381 26.79 15.82 -18.69
C VAL A 381 26.23 17.23 -18.57
N GLN A 382 26.33 17.84 -17.38
CA GLN A 382 25.95 19.23 -17.15
C GLN A 382 26.98 20.18 -17.75
N GLU A 383 26.63 21.47 -17.90
CA GLU A 383 27.53 22.50 -18.44
C GLU A 383 28.82 22.68 -17.62
N ASP A 384 28.84 22.27 -16.36
CA ASP A 384 29.99 22.27 -15.45
C ASP A 384 30.89 21.02 -15.58
N GLY A 385 30.56 20.08 -16.49
CA GLY A 385 31.31 18.83 -16.71
C GLY A 385 30.98 17.72 -15.72
N THR A 386 30.02 17.90 -14.80
CA THR A 386 29.59 16.84 -13.88
C THR A 386 28.57 15.93 -14.56
N GLU A 387 28.71 14.60 -14.36
CA GLU A 387 27.75 13.61 -14.83
C GLU A 387 26.60 13.45 -13.83
N LEU A 388 25.39 13.81 -14.25
CA LEU A 388 24.17 13.57 -13.47
C LEU A 388 23.52 12.27 -13.94
N ALA A 389 23.33 11.33 -13.03
CA ALA A 389 22.61 10.08 -13.30
C ALA A 389 21.10 10.33 -13.28
N VAL A 390 20.48 10.45 -14.45
CA VAL A 390 19.04 10.60 -14.59
C VAL A 390 18.40 9.22 -14.79
N LYS A 391 17.43 8.88 -13.93
CA LYS A 391 16.66 7.63 -14.06
C LYS A 391 15.45 7.87 -14.95
N ILE A 392 15.47 7.30 -16.15
CA ILE A 392 14.37 7.38 -17.11
C ILE A 392 13.48 6.16 -16.92
N PRO A 393 12.21 6.30 -16.55
CA PRO A 393 11.29 5.19 -16.43
C PRO A 393 10.90 4.65 -17.82
N TYR A 394 10.72 3.34 -17.93
CA TYR A 394 10.12 2.68 -19.10
C TYR A 394 9.29 1.49 -18.67
N ASP A 395 8.20 1.21 -19.38
CA ASP A 395 7.33 0.08 -19.11
C ASP A 395 7.78 -1.13 -19.93
N GLU A 396 8.26 -2.17 -19.23
CA GLU A 396 8.53 -3.47 -19.85
C GLU A 396 7.24 -4.29 -19.84
N LYS A 397 6.75 -4.61 -21.06
CA LYS A 397 5.54 -5.40 -21.26
C LYS A 397 5.91 -6.80 -21.71
N LYS A 398 5.60 -7.82 -20.89
CA LYS A 398 5.85 -9.23 -21.20
C LYS A 398 4.57 -10.04 -21.09
N LEU A 399 4.45 -11.03 -21.97
CA LEU A 399 3.33 -11.94 -21.98
C LEU A 399 3.53 -13.04 -20.92
N LEU A 400 2.62 -13.15 -19.96
CA LEU A 400 2.62 -14.26 -18.99
C LEU A 400 2.13 -15.54 -19.68
N THR A 401 0.94 -15.49 -20.23
CA THR A 401 0.28 -16.64 -20.83
C THR A 401 -0.72 -16.19 -21.89
N ALA A 402 -1.08 -17.09 -22.79
CA ALA A 402 -2.09 -16.85 -23.82
C ALA A 402 -3.02 -18.08 -23.97
N PRO A 403 -3.86 -18.38 -22.96
CA PRO A 403 -4.78 -19.51 -22.98
C PRO A 403 -5.89 -19.33 -24.02
N VAL A 404 -6.50 -20.45 -24.41
CA VAL A 404 -7.69 -20.46 -25.29
C VAL A 404 -8.94 -20.20 -24.45
N ILE A 405 -9.78 -19.27 -24.91
CA ILE A 405 -11.10 -18.99 -24.32
C ILE A 405 -12.01 -20.18 -24.64
N GLN A 406 -12.28 -21.02 -23.65
CA GLN A 406 -13.13 -22.22 -23.85
C GLN A 406 -14.62 -21.88 -23.82
N GLN A 407 -14.99 -20.90 -23.01
CA GLN A 407 -16.37 -20.41 -22.87
C GLN A 407 -16.34 -18.91 -22.52
N ALA A 408 -17.49 -18.24 -22.58
CA ALA A 408 -17.60 -16.87 -22.12
C ALA A 408 -17.17 -16.80 -20.64
N LEU A 409 -16.20 -15.96 -20.34
CA LEU A 409 -15.71 -15.75 -18.99
C LEU A 409 -16.66 -14.80 -18.25
N GLY A 410 -16.90 -15.08 -16.98
CA GLY A 410 -17.66 -14.21 -16.07
C GLY A 410 -16.75 -13.36 -15.21
N ALA A 411 -17.27 -12.98 -14.03
CA ALA A 411 -16.51 -12.25 -13.02
C ALA A 411 -15.43 -13.12 -12.34
N GLN A 412 -15.44 -14.43 -12.53
CA GLN A 412 -14.44 -15.34 -11.96
C GLN A 412 -13.81 -16.20 -13.04
N PHE A 413 -12.49 -16.27 -13.04
CA PHE A 413 -11.69 -17.10 -13.93
C PHE A 413 -10.31 -17.36 -13.32
N GLN A 414 -9.51 -18.20 -13.99
CA GLN A 414 -8.17 -18.53 -13.53
C GLN A 414 -7.12 -18.25 -14.62
N ILE A 415 -5.97 -17.75 -14.17
CA ILE A 415 -4.77 -17.62 -14.99
C ILE A 415 -3.94 -18.88 -14.77
N THR A 416 -3.63 -19.61 -15.83
CA THR A 416 -2.82 -20.82 -15.83
C THR A 416 -1.53 -20.61 -16.65
N GLY A 417 -0.57 -21.52 -16.52
CA GLY A 417 0.69 -21.46 -17.27
C GLY A 417 1.73 -20.59 -16.61
N LEU A 418 1.71 -20.55 -15.27
CA LEU A 418 2.75 -19.96 -14.42
C LEU A 418 3.83 -21.01 -14.16
N ASP A 419 5.08 -20.56 -14.03
CA ASP A 419 6.25 -21.45 -13.96
C ASP A 419 6.46 -22.02 -12.55
N SER A 420 6.06 -21.28 -11.50
CA SER A 420 6.26 -21.70 -10.11
C SER A 420 5.12 -21.26 -9.19
N PRO A 421 4.94 -21.96 -8.05
CA PRO A 421 4.01 -21.52 -7.00
C PRO A 421 4.35 -20.13 -6.47
N MET A 422 5.63 -19.79 -6.39
CA MET A 422 6.10 -18.48 -5.94
C MET A 422 5.66 -17.37 -6.90
N GLU A 423 5.76 -17.61 -8.22
CA GLU A 423 5.25 -16.66 -9.23
C GLU A 423 3.73 -16.49 -9.11
N ALA A 424 3.00 -17.57 -8.88
CA ALA A 424 1.55 -17.51 -8.68
C ALA A 424 1.19 -16.70 -7.41
N SER A 425 1.90 -16.93 -6.29
CA SER A 425 1.70 -16.19 -5.05
C SER A 425 2.02 -14.71 -5.20
N GLU A 426 3.14 -14.39 -5.83
CA GLU A 426 3.55 -13.02 -6.09
C GLU A 426 2.56 -12.29 -7.01
N LEU A 427 2.11 -12.94 -8.07
CA LEU A 427 1.10 -12.40 -8.98
C LEU A 427 -0.24 -12.17 -8.25
N ALA A 428 -0.68 -13.12 -7.46
CA ALA A 428 -1.91 -13.00 -6.66
C ALA A 428 -1.81 -11.85 -5.65
N LEU A 429 -0.67 -11.73 -4.96
CA LEU A 429 -0.41 -10.63 -4.03
C LEU A 429 -0.50 -9.27 -4.72
N MET A 430 0.19 -9.11 -5.85
CA MET A 430 0.20 -7.87 -6.62
C MET A 430 -1.18 -7.48 -7.12
N LEU A 431 -1.96 -8.46 -7.59
CA LEU A 431 -3.32 -8.23 -8.08
C LEU A 431 -4.29 -7.87 -6.96
N ARG A 432 -4.21 -8.59 -5.82
CA ARG A 432 -5.07 -8.35 -4.66
C ARG A 432 -4.78 -7.00 -4.01
N ALA A 433 -3.51 -6.63 -3.90
CA ALA A 433 -3.09 -5.35 -3.35
C ALA A 433 -3.43 -4.17 -4.26
N GLY A 434 -3.75 -4.42 -5.53
CA GLY A 434 -4.12 -3.43 -6.51
C GLY A 434 -2.95 -2.81 -7.28
N ALA A 435 -3.27 -2.26 -8.44
CA ALA A 435 -2.33 -1.48 -9.23
C ALA A 435 -2.12 -0.09 -8.61
N LEU A 436 -0.91 0.45 -8.74
CA LEU A 436 -0.65 1.84 -8.41
C LEU A 436 -1.25 2.73 -9.52
N ALA A 437 -2.01 3.74 -9.14
CA ALA A 437 -2.59 4.71 -10.08
C ALA A 437 -1.49 5.50 -10.80
N ALA A 438 -0.44 5.84 -10.07
CA ALA A 438 0.78 6.44 -10.61
C ALA A 438 2.01 5.73 -10.04
N PRO A 439 3.13 5.69 -10.80
CA PRO A 439 4.37 5.14 -10.30
C PRO A 439 4.87 5.87 -9.06
N ILE A 440 5.62 5.16 -8.23
CA ILE A 440 6.26 5.73 -7.05
C ILE A 440 7.76 5.55 -7.13
N SER A 441 8.51 6.52 -6.59
CA SER A 441 9.95 6.43 -6.41
C SER A 441 10.30 6.53 -4.93
N PHE A 442 11.32 5.78 -4.50
CA PHE A 442 11.84 5.86 -3.13
C PHE A 442 12.81 7.03 -3.04
N VAL A 443 12.40 8.11 -2.35
CA VAL A 443 13.19 9.33 -2.17
C VAL A 443 14.08 9.23 -0.94
N GLU A 444 13.55 8.64 0.14
CA GLU A 444 14.28 8.49 1.40
C GLU A 444 14.00 7.10 1.98
N GLU A 445 15.05 6.52 2.53
CA GLU A 445 15.01 5.25 3.24
C GLU A 445 15.80 5.38 4.52
N ARG A 446 15.17 5.01 5.63
CA ARG A 446 15.80 4.99 6.95
C ARG A 446 15.43 3.68 7.65
N THR A 447 16.44 2.99 8.16
CA THR A 447 16.25 1.78 8.96
C THR A 447 16.65 2.05 10.40
N VAL A 448 15.82 1.64 11.34
CA VAL A 448 16.07 1.69 12.77
C VAL A 448 16.14 0.27 13.30
N GLY A 449 17.30 -0.11 13.84
CA GLY A 449 17.47 -1.44 14.43
C GLY A 449 16.60 -1.63 15.68
N PRO A 450 16.10 -2.84 15.96
CA PRO A 450 15.23 -3.12 17.11
C PRO A 450 15.92 -2.89 18.46
N SER A 451 17.24 -3.10 18.54
CA SER A 451 18.03 -2.82 19.75
C SER A 451 18.08 -1.33 20.07
N LEU A 452 18.23 -0.48 19.05
CA LEU A 452 18.17 0.98 19.20
C LEU A 452 16.80 1.43 19.66
N GLY A 453 15.74 0.90 19.09
CA GLY A 453 14.37 1.21 19.52
C GLY A 453 14.12 0.85 20.98
N ALA A 454 14.53 -0.33 21.41
CA ALA A 454 14.40 -0.77 22.81
C ALA A 454 15.19 0.12 23.79
N GLU A 455 16.42 0.49 23.43
CA GLU A 455 17.24 1.37 24.25
C GLU A 455 16.65 2.79 24.33
N ASN A 456 16.18 3.33 23.22
CA ASN A 456 15.50 4.62 23.16
C ASN A 456 14.24 4.64 24.05
N LEU A 457 13.43 3.58 24.00
CA LEU A 457 12.26 3.44 24.87
C LEU A 457 12.66 3.41 26.35
N ARG A 458 13.67 2.60 26.71
CA ARG A 458 14.16 2.52 28.09
C ARG A 458 14.69 3.85 28.60
N LEU A 459 15.50 4.54 27.81
CA LEU A 459 16.05 5.84 28.16
C LEU A 459 14.95 6.93 28.22
N GLY A 460 14.00 6.89 27.29
CA GLY A 460 12.85 7.80 27.27
C GLY A 460 12.00 7.66 28.52
N VAL A 461 11.57 6.45 28.87
CA VAL A 461 10.78 6.18 30.09
C VAL A 461 11.55 6.60 31.36
N LYS A 462 12.85 6.27 31.44
CA LYS A 462 13.70 6.68 32.57
C LYS A 462 13.80 8.21 32.69
N SER A 463 13.89 8.92 31.57
CA SER A 463 13.93 10.39 31.55
C SER A 463 12.62 11.00 32.03
N VAL A 464 11.46 10.46 31.60
CA VAL A 464 10.14 10.89 32.09
C VAL A 464 10.02 10.65 33.59
N GLN A 465 10.40 9.48 34.08
CA GLN A 465 10.35 9.16 35.52
C GLN A 465 11.25 10.07 36.33
N MET A 466 12.48 10.34 35.87
CA MET A 466 13.41 11.24 36.54
C MET A 466 12.87 12.68 36.57
N GLY A 467 12.37 13.18 35.43
CA GLY A 467 11.78 14.52 35.34
C GLY A 467 10.57 14.67 36.23
N LEU A 468 9.65 13.72 36.23
CA LEU A 468 8.49 13.72 37.12
C LEU A 468 8.89 13.69 38.59
N ALA A 469 9.85 12.84 38.96
CA ALA A 469 10.35 12.77 40.35
C ALA A 469 10.93 14.10 40.82
N LEU A 470 11.72 14.78 39.99
CA LEU A 470 12.27 16.10 40.32
C LEU A 470 11.18 17.15 40.50
N VAL A 471 10.18 17.18 39.61
CA VAL A 471 9.02 18.10 39.76
C VAL A 471 8.24 17.81 41.02
N VAL A 472 7.95 16.55 41.33
CA VAL A 472 7.26 16.14 42.56
C VAL A 472 8.02 16.60 43.81
N ILE A 473 9.32 16.32 43.86
CA ILE A 473 10.19 16.74 44.99
C ILE A 473 10.16 18.26 45.15
N PHE A 474 10.35 18.99 44.06
CA PHE A 474 10.33 20.46 44.10
C PHE A 474 8.97 21.00 44.58
N MET A 475 7.86 20.48 44.03
CA MET A 475 6.51 20.93 44.39
C MET A 475 6.19 20.67 45.88
N VAL A 476 6.55 19.49 46.39
CA VAL A 476 6.31 19.11 47.77
C VAL A 476 7.18 19.96 48.73
N LEU A 477 8.44 20.18 48.42
CA LEU A 477 9.36 20.96 49.25
C LEU A 477 9.01 22.44 49.26
N TYR A 478 8.69 23.03 48.11
CA TYR A 478 8.45 24.46 47.97
C TYR A 478 7.03 24.84 48.37
N TYR A 479 6.00 24.14 47.86
CA TYR A 479 4.58 24.47 48.11
C TYR A 479 3.93 23.65 49.23
N ARG A 480 4.64 22.70 49.84
CA ARG A 480 4.18 21.83 50.93
C ARG A 480 2.82 21.20 50.64
N VAL A 481 1.77 21.49 51.47
CA VAL A 481 0.43 20.90 51.32
C VAL A 481 -0.22 21.26 49.99
N PHE A 482 -0.05 22.46 49.47
CA PHE A 482 -0.53 22.87 48.17
C PHE A 482 0.23 22.14 47.04
N GLY A 483 1.51 21.83 47.27
CA GLY A 483 2.31 21.01 46.36
C GLY A 483 1.76 19.59 46.16
N ILE A 484 1.25 18.96 47.21
CA ILE A 484 0.59 17.66 47.13
C ILE A 484 -0.65 17.72 46.21
N ALA A 485 -1.50 18.75 46.41
CA ALA A 485 -2.67 18.94 45.54
C ALA A 485 -2.26 19.16 44.07
N ALA A 486 -1.21 19.96 43.84
CA ALA A 486 -0.68 20.19 42.50
C ALA A 486 -0.12 18.92 41.87
N VAL A 487 0.60 18.08 42.62
CA VAL A 487 1.12 16.77 42.13
C VAL A 487 -0.03 15.83 41.77
N ILE A 488 -1.10 15.76 42.55
CA ILE A 488 -2.28 14.96 42.22
C ILE A 488 -2.92 15.47 40.91
N ALA A 489 -3.09 16.79 40.77
CA ALA A 489 -3.63 17.36 39.53
C ALA A 489 -2.73 17.08 38.33
N LEU A 490 -1.41 17.20 38.46
CA LEU A 490 -0.43 16.87 37.43
C LEU A 490 -0.50 15.39 37.04
N SER A 491 -0.57 14.48 38.01
CA SER A 491 -0.70 13.04 37.78
C SER A 491 -2.00 12.70 37.06
N CYS A 492 -3.12 13.32 37.43
CA CYS A 492 -4.38 13.16 36.70
C CYS A 492 -4.30 13.70 35.26
N ASN A 493 -3.66 14.86 35.07
CA ASN A 493 -3.46 15.42 33.72
C ASN A 493 -2.62 14.50 32.85
N LEU A 494 -1.50 13.97 33.34
CA LEU A 494 -0.66 13.02 32.63
C LEU A 494 -1.43 11.73 32.27
N MET A 495 -2.19 11.20 33.24
CA MET A 495 -3.02 10.02 33.01
C MET A 495 -4.09 10.28 31.95
N LEU A 496 -4.78 11.42 31.97
CA LEU A 496 -5.78 11.78 30.96
C LEU A 496 -5.15 12.00 29.59
N LEU A 497 -3.95 12.58 29.52
CA LEU A 497 -3.20 12.72 28.26
C LEU A 497 -2.88 11.35 27.67
N VAL A 498 -2.36 10.41 28.46
CA VAL A 498 -2.08 9.03 28.03
C VAL A 498 -3.38 8.34 27.58
N ALA A 499 -4.46 8.48 28.36
CA ALA A 499 -5.78 7.93 28.02
C ALA A 499 -6.30 8.48 26.69
N PHE A 500 -6.16 9.78 26.46
CA PHE A 500 -6.59 10.42 25.23
C PHE A 500 -5.76 9.94 24.03
N MET A 501 -4.44 9.85 24.17
CA MET A 501 -3.57 9.32 23.13
C MET A 501 -3.89 7.86 22.81
N SER A 502 -4.16 7.03 23.83
CA SER A 502 -4.61 5.65 23.64
C SER A 502 -5.94 5.57 22.89
N LEU A 503 -6.92 6.40 23.27
CA LEU A 503 -8.26 6.42 22.68
C LEU A 503 -8.25 6.76 21.19
N ILE A 504 -7.40 7.71 20.77
CA ILE A 504 -7.28 8.11 19.36
C ILE A 504 -6.27 7.26 18.59
N GLY A 505 -5.64 6.25 19.23
CA GLY A 505 -4.62 5.41 18.60
C GLY A 505 -3.38 6.20 18.18
N ALA A 506 -2.99 7.22 18.93
CA ALA A 506 -1.83 8.05 18.62
C ALA A 506 -0.52 7.26 18.74
N THR A 507 0.43 7.55 17.85
CA THR A 507 1.75 6.92 17.85
C THR A 507 2.70 7.67 18.77
N LEU A 508 3.29 6.96 19.74
CA LEU A 508 4.31 7.49 20.63
C LEU A 508 5.68 7.45 19.92
N THR A 509 6.30 8.61 19.75
CA THR A 509 7.63 8.80 19.17
C THR A 509 8.60 9.40 20.17
N LEU A 510 9.91 9.42 19.89
CA LEU A 510 10.90 10.11 20.74
C LEU A 510 10.56 11.60 20.96
N PRO A 511 10.22 12.39 19.91
CA PRO A 511 9.73 13.75 20.11
C PRO A 511 8.43 13.82 20.95
N GLY A 512 7.55 12.83 20.82
CA GLY A 512 6.33 12.72 21.63
C GLY A 512 6.64 12.54 23.12
N ILE A 513 7.60 11.68 23.47
CA ILE A 513 8.09 11.53 24.85
C ILE A 513 8.65 12.86 25.38
N ALA A 514 9.45 13.58 24.59
CA ALA A 514 9.96 14.89 24.96
C ALA A 514 8.84 15.90 25.19
N GLY A 515 7.76 15.87 24.37
CA GLY A 515 6.57 16.67 24.54
C GLY A 515 5.83 16.38 25.86
N ILE A 516 5.72 15.10 26.24
CA ILE A 516 5.14 14.69 27.53
C ILE A 516 5.97 15.26 28.70
N VAL A 517 7.31 15.14 28.64
CA VAL A 517 8.23 15.69 29.64
C VAL A 517 8.06 17.20 29.77
N LEU A 518 7.97 17.89 28.62
CA LEU A 518 7.73 19.35 28.60
C LEU A 518 6.39 19.72 29.27
N THR A 519 5.31 19.00 28.96
CA THR A 519 3.98 19.21 29.51
C THR A 519 3.97 18.99 31.04
N VAL A 520 4.79 18.06 31.55
CA VAL A 520 4.95 17.83 32.99
C VAL A 520 5.76 18.94 33.66
N GLY A 521 6.71 19.55 32.92
CA GLY A 521 7.59 20.60 33.46
C GLY A 521 7.03 22.03 33.42
N MET A 522 6.00 22.27 32.62
CA MET A 522 5.29 23.55 32.48
C MET A 522 3.99 23.57 33.33
#